data_1f6efd1d7896a109cacb3bb9a7bb3e34
#
_entry.id   1f6efd1d7896a109cacb3bb9a7bb3e34
#
_cell.length_a   1.000
_cell.length_b   1.000
_cell.length_c   1.000
_cell.angle_alpha   90.00
_cell.angle_beta   90.00
_cell.angle_gamma   90.00
#
_symmetry.space_group_name_H-M   'P 1'
#
loop_
_entity.id
_entity.type
_entity.pdbx_description
1 polymer ?
#
loop_
_entity_poly.entity_id
_entity_poly.type
_entity_poly.pdbx_seq_one_letter_code
_entity_poly.pdbx_strand_id
1 'polypeptide(L)'
;LDELESELKIGVRPLSWPINMGQRFKGVYNIYEEGLNLYTPSKQVVTESVEFKDINNPELEKYIGSEDASKLRADLELIEGVYPEFDVSDYLKGNIAPVFFGSALNNFGVKELLDCFVKIAPSPRPVQAVERVVCPEEANFSGFVFKIHANMDPNHRSCIAFVKVCSGKFERNANYKHVRNGKFMKFSSPTAFMAQRKSTVD
;
A
#
# COMPACT_ATOMS: atom_id res chain seq x y z
N LEU A 1 -13.50 9.87 -6.81
CA LEU A 1 -13.69 8.58 -6.14
C LEU A 1 -14.74 7.75 -6.87
N ASP A 2 -15.81 8.35 -7.35
CA ASP A 2 -16.90 7.69 -8.09
C ASP A 2 -16.40 6.88 -9.30
N GLU A 3 -15.38 7.38 -10.01
CA GLU A 3 -14.73 6.66 -11.11
C GLU A 3 -14.09 5.35 -10.63
N LEU A 4 -13.44 5.35 -9.45
CA LEU A 4 -12.86 4.14 -8.86
C LEU A 4 -13.96 3.11 -8.53
N GLU A 5 -15.05 3.55 -7.93
CA GLU A 5 -16.18 2.67 -7.60
C GLU A 5 -16.85 2.12 -8.86
N SER A 6 -17.03 2.98 -9.87
CA SER A 6 -17.66 2.58 -11.12
C SER A 6 -16.83 1.59 -11.94
N GLU A 7 -15.51 1.76 -11.99
CA GLU A 7 -14.61 0.91 -12.77
C GLU A 7 -14.25 -0.40 -12.03
N LEU A 8 -13.93 -0.30 -10.74
CA LEU A 8 -13.49 -1.45 -9.97
C LEU A 8 -14.63 -2.25 -9.32
N LYS A 9 -15.85 -1.69 -9.27
CA LYS A 9 -17.03 -2.30 -8.62
C LYS A 9 -16.81 -2.65 -7.15
N ILE A 10 -16.01 -1.86 -6.46
CA ILE A 10 -15.78 -1.93 -5.01
C ILE A 10 -16.08 -0.58 -4.39
N GLY A 11 -16.59 -0.56 -3.16
CA GLY A 11 -16.75 0.68 -2.41
C GLY A 11 -15.42 1.31 -2.06
N VAL A 12 -15.38 2.62 -1.91
CA VAL A 12 -14.20 3.32 -1.41
C VAL A 12 -14.51 4.08 -0.13
N ARG A 13 -13.51 4.22 0.75
CA ARG A 13 -13.62 5.07 1.93
C ARG A 13 -12.35 5.92 2.05
N PRO A 14 -12.45 7.25 1.96
CA PRO A 14 -11.35 8.14 2.31
C PRO A 14 -10.95 7.97 3.78
N LEU A 15 -9.68 7.66 4.02
CA LEU A 15 -9.07 7.59 5.36
C LEU A 15 -8.07 8.71 5.60
N SER A 16 -7.83 9.54 4.60
CA SER A 16 -7.15 10.84 4.74
C SER A 16 -7.78 11.86 3.82
N TRP A 17 -7.61 13.15 4.12
CA TRP A 17 -8.15 14.23 3.30
C TRP A 17 -7.15 15.37 3.14
N PRO A 18 -6.94 15.90 1.92
CA PRO A 18 -6.00 16.99 1.68
C PRO A 18 -6.56 18.34 2.14
N ILE A 19 -5.72 19.14 2.74
CA ILE A 19 -6.04 20.53 3.12
C ILE A 19 -5.57 21.44 2.02
N ASN A 20 -6.51 21.84 1.17
CA ASN A 20 -6.30 22.56 -0.08
C ASN A 20 -5.46 21.78 -1.11
N MET A 21 -5.14 22.47 -2.21
CA MET A 21 -4.36 21.91 -3.32
C MET A 21 -3.47 22.98 -3.97
N GLY A 22 -2.53 22.52 -4.78
CA GLY A 22 -1.60 23.39 -5.50
C GLY A 22 -0.74 24.22 -4.54
N GLN A 23 -0.60 25.52 -4.80
CA GLN A 23 0.22 26.42 -3.98
C GLN A 23 -0.35 26.66 -2.57
N ARG A 24 -1.64 26.41 -2.37
CA ARG A 24 -2.31 26.54 -1.06
C ARG A 24 -2.36 25.24 -0.27
N PHE A 25 -1.78 24.15 -0.76
CA PHE A 25 -1.71 22.90 -0.05
C PHE A 25 -0.94 23.06 1.27
N LYS A 26 -1.58 22.68 2.38
CA LYS A 26 -1.03 22.81 3.74
C LYS A 26 -0.65 21.48 4.36
N GLY A 27 -1.26 20.40 3.91
CA GLY A 27 -1.04 19.08 4.49
C GLY A 27 -2.21 18.14 4.26
N VAL A 28 -2.25 17.10 5.07
CA VAL A 28 -3.27 16.05 5.02
C VAL A 28 -3.82 15.82 6.42
N TYR A 29 -5.13 15.75 6.55
CA TYR A 29 -5.78 15.25 7.75
C TYR A 29 -5.95 13.72 7.63
N ASN A 30 -5.39 12.98 8.57
CA ASN A 30 -5.57 11.53 8.66
C ASN A 30 -6.85 11.24 9.44
N ILE A 31 -7.91 10.81 8.74
CA ILE A 31 -9.21 10.50 9.33
C ILE A 31 -9.12 9.22 10.18
N TYR A 32 -8.30 8.26 9.76
CA TYR A 32 -8.17 6.97 10.42
C TYR A 32 -7.49 7.05 11.80
N GLU A 33 -6.56 7.98 11.97
CA GLU A 33 -5.79 8.18 13.21
C GLU A 33 -6.09 9.52 13.90
N GLU A 34 -7.04 10.29 13.35
CA GLU A 34 -7.43 11.60 13.88
C GLU A 34 -6.23 12.55 14.05
N GLY A 35 -5.42 12.65 12.98
CA GLY A 35 -4.16 13.39 13.01
C GLY A 35 -4.00 14.39 11.88
N LEU A 36 -3.42 15.56 12.19
CA LEU A 36 -3.08 16.61 11.24
C LEU A 36 -1.61 16.52 10.88
N ASN A 37 -1.30 16.27 9.63
CA ASN A 37 0.06 16.23 9.11
C ASN A 37 0.30 17.44 8.21
N LEU A 38 1.06 18.41 8.72
CA LEU A 38 1.41 19.63 8.01
C LEU A 38 2.64 19.41 7.11
N TYR A 39 2.60 20.00 5.94
CA TYR A 39 3.65 19.88 4.94
C TYR A 39 4.23 21.26 4.57
N THR A 40 5.56 21.36 4.58
CA THR A 40 6.28 22.54 4.10
C THR A 40 6.99 22.22 2.79
N PRO A 41 6.59 22.81 1.65
CA PRO A 41 7.12 22.47 0.34
C PRO A 41 8.65 22.58 0.20
N SER A 42 9.26 23.55 0.91
CA SER A 42 10.70 23.80 0.86
C SER A 42 11.58 22.72 1.49
N LYS A 43 11.01 21.85 2.33
CA LYS A 43 11.76 20.82 3.07
C LYS A 43 11.47 19.40 2.60
N GLN A 44 10.50 19.20 1.73
CA GLN A 44 10.04 17.86 1.24
C GLN A 44 9.78 16.85 2.38
N VAL A 45 9.40 17.32 3.55
CA VAL A 45 9.17 16.52 4.74
C VAL A 45 7.92 17.05 5.44
N VAL A 46 7.15 16.15 6.05
CA VAL A 46 6.11 16.51 7.01
C VAL A 46 6.79 17.32 8.12
N THR A 47 6.38 18.57 8.27
CA THR A 47 7.05 19.50 9.20
C THR A 47 6.55 19.28 10.63
N GLU A 48 5.29 18.91 10.74
CA GLU A 48 4.63 18.76 12.05
C GLU A 48 3.50 17.73 11.92
N SER A 49 3.40 16.82 12.86
CA SER A 49 2.28 15.90 13.01
C SER A 49 1.64 16.19 14.37
N VAL A 50 0.39 16.57 14.34
CA VAL A 50 -0.38 16.95 15.54
C VAL A 50 -1.60 16.05 15.63
N GLU A 51 -1.76 15.40 16.77
CA GLU A 51 -2.92 14.58 17.08
C GLU A 51 -4.13 15.51 17.36
N PHE A 52 -5.21 15.33 16.61
CA PHE A 52 -6.45 16.07 16.75
C PHE A 52 -7.61 15.10 16.86
N LYS A 53 -7.99 14.73 18.08
CA LYS A 53 -9.13 13.83 18.34
C LYS A 53 -10.50 14.49 18.10
N ASP A 54 -10.53 15.82 18.15
CA ASP A 54 -11.74 16.58 17.89
C ASP A 54 -11.48 17.64 16.82
N ILE A 55 -12.01 17.38 15.63
CA ILE A 55 -11.92 18.31 14.49
C ILE A 55 -12.57 19.67 14.77
N ASN A 56 -13.47 19.75 15.74
CA ASN A 56 -14.12 20.99 16.13
C ASN A 56 -13.30 21.82 17.12
N ASN A 57 -12.16 21.30 17.58
CA ASN A 57 -11.27 22.04 18.47
C ASN A 57 -10.80 23.34 17.78
N PRO A 58 -10.99 24.51 18.42
CA PRO A 58 -10.56 25.81 17.87
C PRO A 58 -9.05 25.91 17.62
N GLU A 59 -8.25 25.06 18.25
CA GLU A 59 -6.81 25.02 18.00
C GLU A 59 -6.45 24.68 16.55
N LEU A 60 -7.30 23.94 15.84
CA LEU A 60 -7.11 23.63 14.43
C LEU A 60 -6.88 24.90 13.60
N GLU A 61 -7.60 25.97 13.94
CA GLU A 61 -7.51 27.26 13.24
C GLU A 61 -6.14 27.95 13.41
N LYS A 62 -5.42 27.64 14.48
CA LYS A 62 -4.06 28.15 14.67
C LYS A 62 -3.06 27.52 13.70
N TYR A 63 -3.30 26.28 13.28
CA TYR A 63 -2.43 25.53 12.36
C TYR A 63 -2.72 25.80 10.88
N ILE A 64 -4.00 25.82 10.51
CA ILE A 64 -4.41 25.91 9.09
C ILE A 64 -5.20 27.17 8.74
N GLY A 65 -5.56 27.97 9.74
CA GLY A 65 -6.40 29.18 9.56
C GLY A 65 -7.89 28.86 9.58
N SER A 66 -8.71 29.84 9.85
CA SER A 66 -10.16 29.66 10.06
C SER A 66 -10.91 29.23 8.80
N GLU A 67 -10.54 29.76 7.62
CA GLU A 67 -11.16 29.42 6.34
C GLU A 67 -10.94 27.93 6.01
N ASP A 68 -9.69 27.48 6.08
CA ASP A 68 -9.33 26.10 5.75
C ASP A 68 -9.84 25.11 6.80
N ALA A 69 -9.89 25.50 8.07
CA ALA A 69 -10.47 24.68 9.13
C ALA A 69 -11.99 24.49 8.92
N SER A 70 -12.70 25.56 8.58
CA SER A 70 -14.13 25.49 8.27
C SER A 70 -14.40 24.60 7.06
N LYS A 71 -13.60 24.74 6.00
CA LYS A 71 -13.70 23.90 4.81
C LYS A 71 -13.41 22.44 5.12
N LEU A 72 -12.36 22.15 5.87
CA LEU A 72 -12.01 20.77 6.25
C LEU A 72 -13.14 20.11 7.04
N ARG A 73 -13.76 20.83 8.00
CA ARG A 73 -14.92 20.32 8.75
C ARG A 73 -16.08 19.97 7.84
N ALA A 74 -16.41 20.85 6.89
CA ALA A 74 -17.48 20.61 5.93
C ALA A 74 -17.17 19.42 4.99
N ASP A 75 -15.94 19.30 4.53
CA ASP A 75 -15.49 18.18 3.70
C ASP A 75 -15.58 16.85 4.47
N LEU A 76 -15.19 16.82 5.76
CA LEU A 76 -15.29 15.62 6.59
C LEU A 76 -16.75 15.23 6.89
N GLU A 77 -17.61 16.19 7.17
CA GLU A 77 -19.05 15.95 7.32
C GLU A 77 -19.65 15.34 6.05
N LEU A 78 -19.25 15.84 4.88
CA LEU A 78 -19.67 15.28 3.61
C LEU A 78 -19.17 13.82 3.43
N ILE A 79 -17.92 13.54 3.77
CA ILE A 79 -17.34 12.19 3.71
C ILE A 79 -18.14 11.23 4.59
N GLU A 80 -18.45 11.63 5.83
CA GLU A 80 -19.24 10.82 6.75
C GLU A 80 -20.67 10.55 6.23
N GLY A 81 -21.25 11.51 5.52
CA GLY A 81 -22.61 11.36 4.97
C GLY A 81 -22.69 10.57 3.67
N VAL A 82 -21.62 10.54 2.88
CA VAL A 82 -21.60 9.94 1.52
C VAL A 82 -20.98 8.55 1.49
N TYR A 83 -19.89 8.32 2.23
CA TYR A 83 -19.16 7.07 2.18
C TYR A 83 -19.49 6.17 3.39
N PRO A 84 -19.52 4.84 3.18
CA PRO A 84 -19.72 3.90 4.30
C PRO A 84 -18.57 3.99 5.31
N GLU A 85 -18.86 3.66 6.56
CA GLU A 85 -17.82 3.52 7.57
C GLU A 85 -16.80 2.45 7.16
N PHE A 86 -15.53 2.69 7.48
CA PHE A 86 -14.47 1.74 7.15
C PHE A 86 -14.50 0.54 8.10
N ASP A 87 -14.78 -0.64 7.55
CA ASP A 87 -14.72 -1.90 8.25
C ASP A 87 -13.59 -2.79 7.69
N VAL A 88 -12.69 -3.25 8.56
CA VAL A 88 -11.57 -4.11 8.18
C VAL A 88 -12.05 -5.45 7.62
N SER A 89 -13.18 -5.99 8.09
CA SER A 89 -13.71 -7.26 7.58
C SER A 89 -14.19 -7.12 6.14
N ASP A 90 -14.78 -6.00 5.78
CA ASP A 90 -15.21 -5.72 4.40
C ASP A 90 -14.02 -5.40 3.48
N TYR A 91 -12.99 -4.75 4.01
CA TYR A 91 -11.71 -4.62 3.30
C TYR A 91 -11.09 -6.01 3.01
N LEU A 92 -11.05 -6.91 3.98
CA LEU A 92 -10.50 -8.25 3.80
C LEU A 92 -11.32 -9.13 2.85
N LYS A 93 -12.61 -8.85 2.66
CA LYS A 93 -13.48 -9.48 1.66
C LYS A 93 -13.31 -8.86 0.26
N GLY A 94 -12.69 -7.69 0.15
CA GLY A 94 -12.55 -6.95 -1.09
C GLY A 94 -13.77 -6.12 -1.47
N ASN A 95 -14.66 -5.83 -0.52
CA ASN A 95 -15.86 -5.03 -0.75
C ASN A 95 -15.58 -3.53 -0.71
N ILE A 96 -14.59 -3.10 0.08
CA ILE A 96 -14.21 -1.70 0.27
C ILE A 96 -12.70 -1.52 0.18
N ALA A 97 -12.27 -0.39 -0.37
CA ALA A 97 -10.88 0.01 -0.42
C ALA A 97 -10.64 1.31 0.35
N PRO A 98 -9.66 1.35 1.28
CA PRO A 98 -9.25 2.58 1.93
C PRO A 98 -8.52 3.49 0.94
N VAL A 99 -8.82 4.78 0.96
CA VAL A 99 -8.18 5.77 0.08
C VAL A 99 -7.37 6.77 0.91
N PHE A 100 -6.12 6.92 0.54
CA PHE A 100 -5.20 7.90 1.12
C PHE A 100 -4.74 8.89 0.04
N PHE A 101 -4.77 10.17 0.38
CA PHE A 101 -4.23 11.22 -0.47
C PHE A 101 -2.77 11.47 -0.14
N GLY A 102 -1.91 11.34 -1.13
CA GLY A 102 -0.48 11.50 -0.92
C GLY A 102 0.30 11.76 -2.21
N SER A 103 1.57 12.05 -2.04
CA SER A 103 2.52 12.21 -3.14
C SER A 103 3.87 11.61 -2.75
N ALA A 104 4.26 10.55 -3.44
CA ALA A 104 5.57 9.94 -3.24
C ALA A 104 6.71 10.89 -3.64
N LEU A 105 6.50 11.73 -4.67
CA LEU A 105 7.48 12.72 -5.12
C LEU A 105 7.72 13.80 -4.06
N ASN A 106 6.65 14.25 -3.42
CA ASN A 106 6.72 15.30 -2.39
C ASN A 106 6.78 14.74 -0.96
N ASN A 107 6.76 13.42 -0.83
CA ASN A 107 6.90 12.68 0.42
C ASN A 107 5.87 13.06 1.51
N PHE A 108 4.58 13.14 1.12
CA PHE A 108 3.48 13.28 2.08
C PHE A 108 2.39 12.24 1.84
N GLY A 109 1.65 11.86 2.89
CA GLY A 109 0.54 10.89 2.84
C GLY A 109 0.97 9.42 2.66
N VAL A 110 2.24 9.16 2.33
CA VAL A 110 2.77 7.81 2.11
C VAL A 110 2.92 7.05 3.42
N LYS A 111 3.39 7.72 4.47
CA LYS A 111 3.57 7.11 5.78
C LYS A 111 2.23 6.65 6.35
N GLU A 112 1.22 7.48 6.29
CA GLU A 112 -0.15 7.20 6.76
C GLU A 112 -0.75 5.98 6.05
N LEU A 113 -0.57 5.91 4.73
CA LEU A 113 -0.97 4.74 3.96
C LEU A 113 -0.24 3.47 4.44
N LEU A 114 1.07 3.53 4.61
CA LEU A 114 1.87 2.37 5.03
C LEU A 114 1.55 1.95 6.46
N ASP A 115 1.39 2.88 7.38
CA ASP A 115 1.03 2.60 8.78
C ASP A 115 -0.35 1.94 8.88
N CYS A 116 -1.33 2.43 8.13
CA CYS A 116 -2.64 1.80 8.04
C CYS A 116 -2.53 0.41 7.39
N PHE A 117 -1.81 0.27 6.27
CA PHE A 117 -1.62 -1.00 5.59
C PHE A 117 -1.03 -2.07 6.52
N VAL A 118 0.00 -1.73 7.29
CA VAL A 118 0.61 -2.67 8.25
C VAL A 118 -0.39 -3.14 9.31
N LYS A 119 -1.33 -2.27 9.72
CA LYS A 119 -2.36 -2.62 10.72
C LYS A 119 -3.46 -3.51 10.17
N ILE A 120 -3.88 -3.30 8.91
CA ILE A 120 -5.07 -3.96 8.34
C ILE A 120 -4.75 -5.09 7.37
N ALA A 121 -3.51 -5.16 6.85
CA ALA A 121 -3.12 -6.20 5.89
C ALA A 121 -3.18 -7.59 6.55
N PRO A 122 -3.79 -8.58 5.86
CA PRO A 122 -3.85 -9.92 6.39
C PRO A 122 -2.47 -10.60 6.34
N SER A 123 -2.25 -11.54 7.23
CA SER A 123 -1.16 -12.51 7.08
C SER A 123 -1.30 -13.28 5.76
N PRO A 124 -0.21 -13.86 5.24
CA PRO A 124 -0.28 -14.73 4.07
C PRO A 124 -1.37 -15.78 4.22
N ARG A 125 -2.16 -15.97 3.17
CA ARG A 125 -3.29 -16.92 3.18
C ARG A 125 -2.93 -18.20 2.44
N PRO A 126 -3.57 -19.34 2.78
CA PRO A 126 -3.46 -20.57 2.01
C PRO A 126 -3.79 -20.34 0.53
N VAL A 127 -3.05 -20.98 -0.35
CA VAL A 127 -3.21 -20.88 -1.80
C VAL A 127 -3.72 -22.20 -2.34
N GLN A 128 -4.82 -22.17 -3.10
CA GLN A 128 -5.33 -23.34 -3.78
C GLN A 128 -4.44 -23.68 -4.98
N ALA A 129 -3.77 -24.82 -4.93
CA ALA A 129 -3.09 -25.43 -6.07
C ALA A 129 -4.00 -26.48 -6.75
N VAL A 130 -3.55 -27.04 -7.85
CA VAL A 130 -4.34 -28.03 -8.61
C VAL A 130 -4.65 -29.27 -7.76
N GLU A 131 -3.66 -29.78 -7.04
CA GLU A 131 -3.75 -31.06 -6.31
C GLU A 131 -4.07 -30.88 -4.82
N ARG A 132 -3.78 -29.72 -4.25
CA ARG A 132 -3.92 -29.48 -2.81
C ARG A 132 -3.96 -27.99 -2.44
N VAL A 133 -4.36 -27.73 -1.21
CA VAL A 133 -4.15 -26.40 -0.61
C VAL A 133 -2.72 -26.33 -0.06
N VAL A 134 -2.03 -25.23 -0.35
CA VAL A 134 -0.68 -24.91 0.18
C VAL A 134 -0.86 -23.92 1.32
N CYS A 135 -0.44 -24.32 2.52
CA CYS A 135 -0.47 -23.46 3.69
C CYS A 135 0.87 -22.72 3.86
N PRO A 136 0.88 -21.43 4.21
CA PRO A 136 2.11 -20.64 4.36
C PRO A 136 3.09 -21.21 5.41
N GLU A 137 2.58 -21.89 6.41
CA GLU A 137 3.33 -22.49 7.53
C GLU A 137 4.06 -23.79 7.17
N GLU A 138 3.84 -24.33 5.97
CA GLU A 138 4.51 -25.56 5.53
C GLU A 138 6.03 -25.33 5.43
N ALA A 139 6.81 -26.29 5.97
CA ALA A 139 8.27 -26.20 5.93
C ALA A 139 8.85 -26.34 4.53
N ASN A 140 8.19 -27.07 3.65
CA ASN A 140 8.63 -27.28 2.29
C ASN A 140 8.38 -26.03 1.43
N PHE A 141 9.39 -25.64 0.67
CA PHE A 141 9.25 -24.53 -0.28
C PHE A 141 8.23 -24.86 -1.36
N SER A 142 7.33 -23.93 -1.58
CA SER A 142 6.50 -23.86 -2.77
C SER A 142 6.35 -22.41 -3.23
N GLY A 143 6.22 -22.23 -4.54
CA GLY A 143 6.04 -20.91 -5.13
C GLY A 143 5.61 -21.01 -6.58
N PHE A 144 5.17 -19.88 -7.11
CA PHE A 144 4.80 -19.79 -8.52
C PHE A 144 5.32 -18.50 -9.16
N VAL A 145 5.61 -18.57 -10.44
CA VAL A 145 5.97 -17.40 -11.25
C VAL A 145 4.69 -16.64 -11.58
N PHE A 146 4.57 -15.41 -11.08
CA PHE A 146 3.41 -14.56 -11.34
C PHE A 146 3.68 -13.48 -12.41
N LYS A 147 4.97 -13.22 -12.71
CA LYS A 147 5.38 -12.23 -13.70
C LYS A 147 6.71 -12.60 -14.33
N ILE A 148 6.83 -12.39 -15.63
CA ILE A 148 8.11 -12.43 -16.35
C ILE A 148 8.34 -11.05 -16.94
N HIS A 149 9.49 -10.46 -16.66
CA HIS A 149 9.92 -9.19 -17.24
C HIS A 149 11.09 -9.43 -18.17
N ALA A 150 10.87 -9.17 -19.45
CA ALA A 150 11.88 -9.26 -20.50
C ALA A 150 12.48 -7.88 -20.79
N ASN A 151 13.67 -7.87 -21.40
CA ASN A 151 14.33 -6.68 -21.91
C ASN A 151 14.57 -5.57 -20.87
N MET A 152 14.89 -5.95 -19.65
CA MET A 152 15.27 -4.98 -18.60
C MET A 152 16.59 -4.26 -18.88
N ASP A 153 17.47 -4.91 -19.63
CA ASP A 153 18.72 -4.34 -20.12
C ASP A 153 18.65 -4.31 -21.65
N PRO A 154 18.72 -3.13 -22.30
CA PRO A 154 18.68 -3.03 -23.77
C PRO A 154 19.79 -3.82 -24.49
N ASN A 155 20.91 -4.08 -23.80
CA ASN A 155 22.05 -4.80 -24.36
C ASN A 155 21.99 -6.31 -24.14
N HIS A 156 21.05 -6.80 -23.33
CA HIS A 156 20.93 -8.22 -23.01
C HIS A 156 19.51 -8.71 -23.15
N ARG A 157 19.33 -9.81 -23.88
CA ARG A 157 18.03 -10.52 -23.99
C ARG A 157 17.73 -11.36 -22.73
N SER A 158 17.94 -10.80 -21.55
CA SER A 158 17.67 -11.50 -20.30
C SER A 158 16.22 -11.29 -19.87
N CYS A 159 15.64 -12.34 -19.29
CA CYS A 159 14.33 -12.26 -18.64
C CYS A 159 14.49 -12.51 -17.14
N ILE A 160 13.71 -11.80 -16.35
CA ILE A 160 13.61 -12.05 -14.90
C ILE A 160 12.22 -12.61 -14.63
N ALA A 161 12.19 -13.77 -13.98
CA ALA A 161 10.95 -14.36 -13.49
C ALA A 161 10.75 -13.96 -12.03
N PHE A 162 9.61 -13.34 -11.72
CA PHE A 162 9.22 -12.99 -10.36
C PHE A 162 8.44 -14.15 -9.75
N VAL A 163 8.95 -14.67 -8.64
CA VAL A 163 8.36 -15.80 -7.92
C VAL A 163 7.72 -15.32 -6.64
N LYS A 164 6.45 -15.67 -6.43
CA LYS A 164 5.79 -15.55 -5.14
C LYS A 164 6.04 -16.82 -4.34
N VAL A 165 6.66 -16.70 -3.18
CA VAL A 165 6.81 -17.79 -2.22
C VAL A 165 5.46 -17.99 -1.51
N CYS A 166 4.93 -19.21 -1.54
CA CYS A 166 3.65 -19.57 -0.92
C CYS A 166 3.86 -20.33 0.39
N SER A 167 4.96 -21.07 0.52
CA SER A 167 5.31 -21.79 1.75
C SER A 167 6.81 -22.04 1.82
N GLY A 168 7.31 -22.34 3.02
CA GLY A 168 8.69 -22.67 3.29
C GLY A 168 9.66 -21.52 3.03
N LYS A 169 10.92 -21.88 2.86
CA LYS A 169 12.01 -20.94 2.60
C LYS A 169 12.67 -21.23 1.26
N PHE A 170 12.91 -20.19 0.47
CA PHE A 170 13.75 -20.28 -0.72
C PHE A 170 15.22 -20.22 -0.30
N GLU A 171 16.02 -21.16 -0.81
CA GLU A 171 17.46 -21.22 -0.55
C GLU A 171 18.24 -21.26 -1.87
N ARG A 172 19.24 -20.43 -1.95
CA ARG A 172 20.12 -20.36 -3.13
C ARG A 172 20.81 -21.71 -3.37
N ASN A 173 20.91 -22.12 -4.64
CA ASN A 173 21.53 -23.38 -5.07
C ASN A 173 20.86 -24.67 -4.55
N ALA A 174 19.73 -24.60 -3.86
CA ALA A 174 18.95 -25.78 -3.55
C ALA A 174 18.27 -26.36 -4.82
N ASN A 175 17.90 -27.63 -4.75
CA ASN A 175 17.19 -28.30 -5.85
C ASN A 175 15.69 -28.07 -5.74
N TYR A 176 15.09 -27.45 -6.74
CA TYR A 176 13.66 -27.24 -6.83
C TYR A 176 13.06 -28.03 -7.98
N LYS A 177 11.94 -28.70 -7.74
CA LYS A 177 11.19 -29.39 -8.79
C LYS A 177 10.29 -28.40 -9.51
N HIS A 178 10.50 -28.25 -10.81
CA HIS A 178 9.57 -27.54 -11.65
C HIS A 178 8.38 -28.44 -11.97
N VAL A 179 7.24 -28.19 -11.35
CA VAL A 179 6.09 -29.11 -11.35
C VAL A 179 5.58 -29.44 -12.75
N ARG A 180 5.46 -28.41 -13.63
CA ARG A 180 4.92 -28.58 -14.98
C ARG A 180 5.72 -29.54 -15.88
N ASN A 181 7.05 -29.56 -15.76
CA ASN A 181 7.93 -30.41 -16.60
C ASN A 181 8.61 -31.54 -15.83
N GLY A 182 8.40 -31.63 -14.53
CA GLY A 182 8.97 -32.66 -13.65
C GLY A 182 10.49 -32.56 -13.41
N LYS A 183 11.16 -31.58 -14.00
CA LYS A 183 12.65 -31.45 -13.91
C LYS A 183 13.05 -30.71 -12.66
N PHE A 184 14.23 -31.07 -12.12
CA PHE A 184 14.88 -30.32 -11.07
C PHE A 184 15.74 -29.21 -11.65
N MET A 185 15.73 -28.06 -10.96
CA MET A 185 16.55 -26.91 -11.30
C MET A 185 17.14 -26.26 -10.06
N LYS A 186 18.25 -25.56 -10.24
CA LYS A 186 18.92 -24.76 -9.21
C LYS A 186 18.95 -23.30 -9.65
N PHE A 187 18.84 -22.42 -8.68
CA PHE A 187 18.94 -20.98 -8.91
C PHE A 187 20.20 -20.46 -8.21
N SER A 188 21.22 -20.08 -8.99
CA SER A 188 22.50 -19.60 -8.48
C SER A 188 22.53 -18.12 -8.16
N SER A 189 21.65 -17.33 -8.78
CA SER A 189 21.67 -15.87 -8.67
C SER A 189 20.25 -15.31 -8.49
N PRO A 190 19.54 -15.72 -7.42
CA PRO A 190 18.26 -15.09 -7.09
C PRO A 190 18.47 -13.62 -6.76
N THR A 191 17.60 -12.77 -7.24
CA THR A 191 17.74 -11.32 -7.14
C THR A 191 16.56 -10.74 -6.37
N ALA A 192 16.85 -9.92 -5.37
CA ALA A 192 15.88 -9.02 -4.76
C ALA A 192 16.04 -7.60 -5.32
N PHE A 193 14.94 -6.89 -5.37
CA PHE A 193 14.90 -5.50 -5.81
C PHE A 193 14.50 -4.61 -4.64
N MET A 194 15.22 -3.49 -4.50
CA MET A 194 14.81 -2.37 -3.67
C MET A 194 14.85 -1.13 -4.57
N ALA A 195 13.70 -0.76 -5.11
CA ALA A 195 13.57 0.21 -6.20
C ALA A 195 14.49 -0.17 -7.38
N GLN A 196 15.46 0.65 -7.73
CA GLN A 196 16.42 0.40 -8.83
C GLN A 196 17.62 -0.49 -8.41
N ARG A 197 17.82 -0.70 -7.11
CA ARG A 197 18.96 -1.49 -6.63
C ARG A 197 18.62 -2.97 -6.70
N LYS A 198 19.56 -3.73 -7.24
CA LYS A 198 19.52 -5.21 -7.30
C LYS A 198 20.53 -5.77 -6.31
N SER A 199 20.14 -6.78 -5.56
CA SER A 199 21.03 -7.54 -4.69
C SER A 199 20.77 -9.04 -4.86
N THR A 200 21.82 -9.84 -4.75
CA THR A 200 21.65 -11.30 -4.68
C THR A 200 21.15 -11.67 -3.29
N VAL A 201 20.24 -12.61 -3.23
CA VAL A 201 19.65 -13.14 -1.99
C VAL A 201 20.18 -14.55 -1.77
N ASP A 202 20.45 -14.90 -0.52
CA ASP A 202 20.85 -16.25 -0.09
C ASP A 202 19.66 -17.05 0.41
#